data_479708f07dde90df1c0e4ac7c07d1f63
#
_entry.id   479708f07dde90df1c0e4ac7c07d1f63
#
_cell.length_a   1.000
_cell.length_b   1.000
_cell.length_c   1.000
_cell.angle_alpha   90.00
_cell.angle_beta   90.00
_cell.angle_gamma   90.00
#
_symmetry.space_group_name_H-M   'P 1'
#
loop_
_entity.id
_entity.type
_entity.pdbx_description
1 polymer ?
#
loop_
_entity_poly.entity_id
_entity_poly.type
_entity_poly.pdbx_seq_one_letter_code
_entity_poly.pdbx_strand_id
1 'polypeptide(L)'
;MTKENTLVVNPLPSPTWNRLHMNETTVTLPPLDGPCKADWSGAEVTAAPAPATVVSTGMGQEAEAAFASLETDRITAKANTDTTARLTLCADGAKNARRVELTAEANSHLTVVMDLQSTADAPCLALETRVELAPGAKVRLVQLSLPGTDCTVVNNIGAHCGAGADFQLVQLFLGGKATYAGCKTHLDGDDSRFTADIGYLGTGDHTFDFNYDALQTGRRTVSNMNADGVLQDRSAKLFRGTIDFQKGAAGSKGDEKEDV
;
A
#
# COMPACT_ATOMS: atom_id res chain seq x y z
N MET A 1 10.32 4.93 28.54
CA MET A 1 9.01 4.48 28.04
C MET A 1 8.89 5.06 26.64
N THR A 2 8.92 4.25 25.61
CA THR A 2 8.64 4.66 24.24
C THR A 2 7.18 5.14 24.19
N LYS A 3 6.97 6.32 23.66
CA LYS A 3 5.62 6.90 23.52
C LYS A 3 4.91 6.12 22.43
N GLU A 4 3.96 5.27 22.79
CA GLU A 4 3.10 4.58 21.83
C GLU A 4 2.11 5.58 21.22
N ASN A 5 1.83 5.44 19.94
CA ASN A 5 0.84 6.20 19.22
C ASN A 5 -0.36 5.32 18.89
N THR A 6 -1.53 5.75 19.30
CA THR A 6 -2.78 5.10 18.90
C THR A 6 -3.31 5.80 17.68
N LEU A 7 -3.56 5.05 16.60
CA LEU A 7 -4.01 5.55 15.30
C LEU A 7 -5.31 4.86 14.90
N VAL A 8 -6.20 5.61 14.27
CA VAL A 8 -7.33 5.06 13.52
C VAL A 8 -6.86 4.81 12.08
N VAL A 9 -6.98 3.57 11.63
CA VAL A 9 -6.51 3.13 10.32
C VAL A 9 -7.61 2.40 9.55
N ASN A 10 -7.43 2.30 8.24
CA ASN A 10 -8.31 1.59 7.34
C ASN A 10 -9.79 2.03 7.42
N PRO A 11 -10.07 3.34 7.44
CA PRO A 11 -11.44 3.83 7.47
C PRO A 11 -12.15 3.55 6.14
N LEU A 12 -13.38 3.04 6.19
CA LEU A 12 -14.23 2.98 5.02
C LEU A 12 -14.58 4.40 4.54
N PRO A 13 -14.63 4.66 3.23
CA PRO A 13 -15.05 5.96 2.68
C PRO A 13 -16.48 6.35 3.12
N SER A 14 -17.31 5.35 3.37
CA SER A 14 -18.66 5.53 3.89
C SER A 14 -18.93 4.54 5.01
N PRO A 15 -19.23 5.00 6.24
CA PRO A 15 -19.39 4.14 7.41
C PRO A 15 -20.71 3.37 7.36
N THR A 16 -20.75 2.27 6.60
CA THR A 16 -21.95 1.45 6.39
C THR A 16 -22.10 0.28 7.37
N TRP A 17 -21.01 -0.12 8.04
CA TRP A 17 -20.98 -1.29 8.92
C TRP A 17 -20.99 -0.95 10.42
N ASN A 18 -21.73 0.07 10.79
CA ASN A 18 -21.78 0.58 12.18
C ASN A 18 -22.13 -0.47 13.22
N ARG A 19 -23.05 -1.43 12.91
CA ARG A 19 -23.45 -2.48 13.85
C ARG A 19 -22.37 -3.53 14.06
N LEU A 20 -21.47 -3.69 13.10
CA LEU A 20 -20.39 -4.68 13.14
C LEU A 20 -19.09 -4.09 13.70
N HIS A 21 -19.04 -2.77 13.91
CA HIS A 21 -17.83 -2.03 14.33
C HIS A 21 -16.63 -2.31 13.40
N MET A 22 -16.88 -2.38 12.09
CA MET A 22 -15.90 -2.75 11.08
C MET A 22 -15.55 -1.59 10.12
N ASN A 23 -16.02 -0.36 10.42
CA ASN A 23 -15.79 0.79 9.54
C ASN A 23 -14.33 1.29 9.55
N GLU A 24 -13.60 1.00 10.62
CA GLU A 24 -12.22 1.40 10.85
C GLU A 24 -11.60 0.49 11.90
N THR A 25 -10.29 0.58 12.08
CA THR A 25 -9.57 -0.16 13.12
C THR A 25 -8.68 0.79 13.91
N THR A 26 -8.63 0.60 15.22
CA THR A 26 -7.69 1.29 16.10
C THR A 26 -6.48 0.43 16.36
N VAL A 27 -5.28 0.94 16.10
CA VAL A 27 -4.01 0.24 16.32
C VAL A 27 -3.07 1.07 17.18
N THR A 28 -2.36 0.43 18.07
CA THR A 28 -1.29 1.05 18.87
C THR A 28 0.06 0.63 18.31
N LEU A 29 0.86 1.59 17.88
CA LEU A 29 2.15 1.39 17.22
C LEU A 29 3.26 2.14 17.97
N PRO A 30 4.53 1.69 17.88
CA PRO A 30 5.66 2.54 18.23
C PRO A 30 5.69 3.77 17.30
N PRO A 31 6.43 4.84 17.67
CA PRO A 31 6.66 5.96 16.77
C PRO A 31 7.25 5.48 15.43
N LEU A 32 6.71 5.99 14.32
CA LEU A 32 7.16 5.67 12.95
C LEU A 32 8.16 6.74 12.46
N ASP A 33 9.16 7.06 13.26
CA ASP A 33 10.13 8.12 13.02
C ASP A 33 11.57 7.62 12.83
N GLY A 34 11.78 6.31 12.97
CA GLY A 34 13.07 5.66 12.78
C GLY A 34 13.21 5.08 11.36
N PRO A 35 14.03 5.68 10.46
CA PRO A 35 14.17 5.17 9.10
C PRO A 35 14.79 3.78 9.07
N CYS A 36 14.09 2.81 8.48
CA CYS A 36 14.63 1.47 8.22
C CYS A 36 15.80 1.52 7.25
N LYS A 37 16.67 0.51 7.34
CA LYS A 37 17.67 0.26 6.31
C LYS A 37 16.97 -0.10 5.00
N ALA A 38 17.31 0.63 3.94
CA ALA A 38 16.81 0.44 2.59
C ALA A 38 17.98 0.21 1.63
N ASP A 39 18.06 -0.98 1.06
CA ASP A 39 19.04 -1.32 0.05
C ASP A 39 18.37 -1.32 -1.32
N TRP A 40 18.66 -0.30 -2.13
CA TRP A 40 18.14 -0.14 -3.47
C TRP A 40 19.10 -0.62 -4.54
N SER A 41 18.57 -1.15 -5.64
CA SER A 41 19.31 -1.51 -6.83
C SER A 41 18.44 -1.37 -8.09
N GLY A 42 19.09 -1.26 -9.26
CA GLY A 42 18.45 -1.25 -10.57
C GLY A 42 17.99 0.13 -11.07
N ALA A 43 17.80 1.10 -10.18
CA ALA A 43 17.43 2.48 -10.56
C ALA A 43 18.12 3.50 -9.68
N GLU A 44 18.21 4.74 -10.15
CA GLU A 44 18.64 5.87 -9.35
C GLU A 44 17.57 6.24 -8.32
N VAL A 45 18.00 6.45 -7.08
CA VAL A 45 17.14 6.85 -5.96
C VAL A 45 17.60 8.21 -5.46
N THR A 46 16.66 9.13 -5.33
CA THR A 46 16.89 10.45 -4.76
C THR A 46 16.11 10.61 -3.46
N ALA A 47 16.72 11.28 -2.48
CA ALA A 47 16.02 11.60 -1.23
C ALA A 47 15.29 12.94 -1.36
N ALA A 48 14.09 13.01 -0.79
CA ALA A 48 13.29 14.22 -0.70
C ALA A 48 12.65 14.36 0.69
N PRO A 49 12.45 15.60 1.20
CA PRO A 49 11.87 15.79 2.53
C PRO A 49 10.42 15.33 2.64
N ALA A 50 9.69 15.34 1.52
CA ALA A 50 8.29 14.90 1.44
C ALA A 50 7.98 14.36 0.04
N PRO A 51 6.95 13.50 -0.11
CA PRO A 51 6.49 13.10 -1.44
C PRO A 51 5.94 14.32 -2.19
N ALA A 52 6.15 14.36 -3.51
CA ALA A 52 5.53 15.36 -4.39
C ALA A 52 4.09 14.97 -4.73
N THR A 53 3.82 13.67 -4.79
CA THR A 53 2.48 13.14 -5.06
C THR A 53 1.55 13.39 -3.88
N VAL A 54 0.53 14.21 -4.09
CA VAL A 54 -0.49 14.55 -3.11
C VAL A 54 -1.74 13.70 -3.41
N VAL A 55 -1.78 12.51 -2.88
CA VAL A 55 -2.89 11.58 -3.02
C VAL A 55 -3.21 10.96 -1.66
N SER A 56 -4.49 10.74 -1.36
CA SER A 56 -4.87 10.03 -0.14
C SER A 56 -4.49 8.56 -0.21
N THR A 57 -4.18 7.97 0.93
CA THR A 57 -3.77 6.58 1.07
C THR A 57 -4.87 5.71 1.65
N GLY A 58 -4.74 4.39 1.51
CA GLY A 58 -5.77 3.44 1.95
C GLY A 58 -5.93 3.35 3.46
N MET A 59 -4.90 3.64 4.23
CA MET A 59 -4.97 3.59 5.69
C MET A 59 -5.48 4.90 6.33
N GLY A 60 -5.63 5.98 5.55
CA GLY A 60 -6.22 7.23 6.00
C GLY A 60 -5.24 8.21 6.64
N GLN A 61 -5.79 9.37 7.06
CA GLN A 61 -5.01 10.56 7.43
C GLN A 61 -4.12 10.38 8.66
N GLU A 62 -4.53 9.61 9.66
CA GLU A 62 -3.72 9.40 10.85
C GLU A 62 -2.47 8.57 10.53
N ALA A 63 -2.61 7.55 9.65
CA ALA A 63 -1.48 6.81 9.15
C ALA A 63 -0.54 7.71 8.32
N GLU A 64 -1.06 8.55 7.42
CA GLU A 64 -0.26 9.51 6.66
C GLU A 64 0.52 10.46 7.57
N ALA A 65 -0.11 10.98 8.63
CA ALA A 65 0.52 11.86 9.59
C ALA A 65 1.66 11.17 10.36
N ALA A 66 1.53 9.88 10.64
CA ALA A 66 2.56 9.11 11.33
C ALA A 66 3.86 8.97 10.52
N PHE A 67 3.80 9.03 9.19
CA PHE A 67 4.97 9.01 8.30
C PHE A 67 5.54 10.40 7.99
N ALA A 68 4.89 11.49 8.40
CA ALA A 68 5.20 12.84 7.94
C ALA A 68 6.63 13.34 8.26
N SER A 69 7.26 12.81 9.32
CA SER A 69 8.63 13.16 9.71
C SER A 69 9.73 12.49 8.89
N LEU A 70 9.39 11.46 8.10
CA LEU A 70 10.37 10.69 7.34
C LEU A 70 10.71 11.37 6.01
N GLU A 71 11.98 11.28 5.61
CA GLU A 71 12.40 11.54 4.25
C GLU A 71 11.80 10.49 3.30
N THR A 72 11.68 10.86 2.04
CA THR A 72 11.08 10.03 0.98
C THR A 72 12.15 9.58 0.00
N ASP A 73 12.30 8.27 -0.19
CA ASP A 73 13.06 7.73 -1.31
C ASP A 73 12.23 7.85 -2.58
N ARG A 74 12.74 8.55 -3.57
CA ARG A 74 12.06 8.79 -4.84
C ARG A 74 12.73 8.06 -5.99
N ILE A 75 11.91 7.32 -6.76
CA ILE A 75 12.29 6.70 -8.02
C ILE A 75 11.44 7.29 -9.14
N THR A 76 12.06 7.64 -10.25
CA THR A 76 11.36 8.17 -11.42
C THR A 76 11.74 7.38 -12.68
N ALA A 77 10.75 6.74 -13.29
CA ALA A 77 10.86 6.25 -14.66
C ALA A 77 10.60 7.40 -15.63
N LYS A 78 11.60 7.74 -16.42
CA LYS A 78 11.50 8.83 -17.41
C LYS A 78 10.57 8.48 -18.56
N ALA A 79 9.98 9.51 -19.19
CA ALA A 79 9.05 9.33 -20.29
C ALA A 79 9.60 8.40 -21.38
N ASN A 80 8.75 7.47 -21.84
CA ASN A 80 9.08 6.48 -22.88
C ASN A 80 10.26 5.55 -22.54
N THR A 81 10.51 5.29 -21.25
CA THR A 81 11.57 4.36 -20.80
C THR A 81 11.00 3.23 -19.95
N ASP A 82 11.74 2.13 -19.91
CA ASP A 82 11.50 1.02 -18.99
C ASP A 82 12.51 1.09 -17.85
N THR A 83 12.03 1.08 -16.63
CA THR A 83 12.85 1.13 -15.42
C THR A 83 12.47 -0.03 -14.50
N THR A 84 13.48 -0.72 -13.97
CA THR A 84 13.27 -1.77 -12.94
C THR A 84 14.11 -1.45 -11.72
N ALA A 85 13.48 -1.46 -10.55
CA ALA A 85 14.13 -1.25 -9.27
C ALA A 85 13.83 -2.40 -8.31
N ARG A 86 14.75 -2.64 -7.38
CA ARG A 86 14.58 -3.54 -6.24
C ARG A 86 14.89 -2.82 -4.96
N LEU A 87 14.06 -3.06 -3.95
CA LEU A 87 14.26 -2.62 -2.58
C LEU A 87 14.31 -3.84 -1.66
N THR A 88 15.36 -3.93 -0.84
CA THR A 88 15.30 -4.74 0.37
C THR A 88 15.18 -3.80 1.57
N LEU A 89 14.06 -3.85 2.26
CA LEU A 89 13.75 -3.06 3.44
C LEU A 89 13.84 -3.96 4.67
N CYS A 90 14.64 -3.55 5.68
CA CYS A 90 14.77 -4.31 6.92
C CYS A 90 14.53 -3.41 8.12
N ALA A 91 13.46 -3.70 8.88
CA ALA A 91 13.20 -3.07 10.17
C ALA A 91 14.10 -3.70 11.24
N ASP A 92 14.65 -2.86 12.15
CA ASP A 92 15.59 -3.24 13.21
C ASP A 92 15.33 -2.39 14.45
N GLY A 93 14.70 -2.94 15.46
CA GLY A 93 14.33 -2.24 16.69
C GLY A 93 13.52 -0.98 16.44
N ALA A 94 14.08 0.19 16.79
CA ALA A 94 13.44 1.50 16.58
C ALA A 94 13.52 2.01 15.12
N LYS A 95 14.32 1.38 14.25
CA LYS A 95 14.40 1.71 12.83
C LYS A 95 13.33 0.91 12.09
N ASN A 96 12.13 1.41 12.09
CA ASN A 96 10.93 0.64 11.80
C ASN A 96 10.09 1.15 10.64
N ALA A 97 10.44 2.29 10.04
CA ALA A 97 9.59 2.92 9.04
C ALA A 97 10.34 3.44 7.81
N ARG A 98 9.70 3.47 6.66
CA ARG A 98 10.22 4.07 5.42
C ARG A 98 9.09 4.69 4.61
N ARG A 99 9.44 5.73 3.84
CA ARG A 99 8.54 6.35 2.87
C ARG A 99 9.16 6.33 1.48
N VAL A 100 8.36 5.91 0.49
CA VAL A 100 8.78 5.74 -0.91
C VAL A 100 7.82 6.47 -1.83
N GLU A 101 8.34 7.10 -2.85
CA GLU A 101 7.57 7.68 -3.95
C GLU A 101 8.03 7.10 -5.28
N LEU A 102 7.09 6.60 -6.06
CA LEU A 102 7.27 6.02 -7.37
C LEU A 102 6.58 6.92 -8.40
N THR A 103 7.34 7.48 -9.32
CA THR A 103 6.81 8.32 -10.40
C THR A 103 7.08 7.67 -11.74
N ALA A 104 6.03 7.44 -12.52
CA ALA A 104 6.13 6.99 -13.91
C ALA A 104 5.70 8.13 -14.84
N GLU A 105 6.65 8.72 -15.56
CA GLU A 105 6.37 9.77 -16.54
C GLU A 105 5.62 9.18 -17.76
N ALA A 106 5.12 10.03 -18.66
CA ALA A 106 4.25 9.62 -19.77
C ALA A 106 4.82 8.45 -20.60
N ASN A 107 3.97 7.43 -20.81
CA ASN A 107 4.29 6.20 -21.56
C ASN A 107 5.51 5.42 -21.04
N SER A 108 5.94 5.63 -19.79
CA SER A 108 7.01 4.86 -19.19
C SER A 108 6.47 3.58 -18.51
N HIS A 109 7.37 2.60 -18.32
CA HIS A 109 7.08 1.41 -17.52
C HIS A 109 8.02 1.36 -16.31
N LEU A 110 7.47 1.29 -15.12
CA LEU A 110 8.22 1.15 -13.88
C LEU A 110 7.84 -0.16 -13.18
N THR A 111 8.81 -1.05 -13.03
CA THR A 111 8.65 -2.25 -12.21
C THR A 111 9.46 -2.10 -10.92
N VAL A 112 8.80 -2.24 -9.77
CA VAL A 112 9.46 -2.21 -8.46
C VAL A 112 9.15 -3.47 -7.70
N VAL A 113 10.19 -4.16 -7.23
CA VAL A 113 10.07 -5.35 -6.37
C VAL A 113 10.62 -4.99 -5.00
N MET A 114 9.80 -5.14 -3.97
CA MET A 114 10.15 -4.84 -2.58
C MET A 114 10.13 -6.10 -1.74
N ASP A 115 11.24 -6.40 -1.08
CA ASP A 115 11.40 -7.46 -0.09
C ASP A 115 11.39 -6.81 1.31
N LEU A 116 10.31 -7.03 2.05
CA LEU A 116 10.01 -6.38 3.32
C LEU A 116 10.31 -7.36 4.47
N GLN A 117 11.37 -7.09 5.20
CA GLN A 117 11.91 -7.96 6.25
C GLN A 117 12.03 -7.20 7.58
N SER A 118 12.21 -7.95 8.67
CA SER A 118 12.55 -7.41 9.96
C SER A 118 13.52 -8.32 10.70
N THR A 119 14.30 -7.75 11.62
CA THR A 119 15.01 -8.54 12.64
C THR A 119 14.00 -9.13 13.64
N ALA A 120 14.44 -10.13 14.42
CA ALA A 120 13.55 -10.81 15.36
C ALA A 120 13.04 -9.91 16.50
N ASP A 121 13.77 -8.84 16.82
CA ASP A 121 13.45 -7.87 17.87
C ASP A 121 12.72 -6.62 17.37
N ALA A 122 12.46 -6.52 16.06
CA ALA A 122 11.74 -5.39 15.50
C ALA A 122 10.22 -5.50 15.79
N PRO A 123 9.65 -4.59 16.57
CA PRO A 123 8.23 -4.66 16.94
C PRO A 123 7.29 -4.24 15.79
N CYS A 124 7.82 -3.50 14.82
CA CYS A 124 7.04 -2.95 13.71
C CYS A 124 7.89 -2.82 12.44
N LEU A 125 7.26 -3.04 11.30
CA LEU A 125 7.74 -2.70 9.96
C LEU A 125 6.67 -1.87 9.26
N ALA A 126 6.96 -0.60 9.02
CA ALA A 126 6.01 0.33 8.41
C ALA A 126 6.54 0.90 7.09
N LEU A 127 5.72 0.87 6.06
CA LEU A 127 6.00 1.41 4.74
C LEU A 127 4.85 2.26 4.23
N GLU A 128 5.13 3.51 3.87
CA GLU A 128 4.23 4.31 3.03
C GLU A 128 4.78 4.37 1.61
N THR A 129 3.94 4.06 0.61
CA THR A 129 4.28 4.16 -0.80
C THR A 129 3.30 5.07 -1.52
N ARG A 130 3.79 6.09 -2.19
CA ARG A 130 2.99 6.95 -3.06
C ARG A 130 3.36 6.71 -4.51
N VAL A 131 2.37 6.59 -5.38
CA VAL A 131 2.56 6.21 -6.78
C VAL A 131 1.87 7.23 -7.68
N GLU A 132 2.62 7.82 -8.59
CA GLU A 132 2.11 8.75 -9.61
C GLU A 132 2.33 8.18 -11.00
N LEU A 133 1.25 7.98 -11.74
CA LEU A 133 1.28 7.51 -13.12
C LEU A 133 0.77 8.61 -14.06
N ALA A 134 1.67 9.17 -14.86
CA ALA A 134 1.32 10.08 -15.94
C ALA A 134 0.56 9.35 -17.07
N PRO A 135 -0.05 10.07 -18.03
CA PRO A 135 -0.81 9.43 -19.10
C PRO A 135 -0.03 8.33 -19.84
N GLY A 136 -0.67 7.17 -20.02
CA GLY A 136 -0.12 5.98 -20.68
C GLY A 136 0.99 5.26 -19.90
N ALA A 137 1.35 5.71 -18.72
CA ALA A 137 2.36 5.06 -17.89
C ALA A 137 1.87 3.74 -17.30
N LYS A 138 2.80 2.85 -17.01
CA LYS A 138 2.52 1.58 -16.32
C LYS A 138 3.43 1.42 -15.12
N VAL A 139 2.85 1.08 -13.97
CA VAL A 139 3.60 0.72 -12.77
C VAL A 139 3.20 -0.67 -12.33
N ARG A 140 4.20 -1.53 -12.11
CA ARG A 140 4.04 -2.81 -11.44
C ARG A 140 4.81 -2.78 -10.12
N LEU A 141 4.07 -2.77 -9.01
CA LEU A 141 4.62 -2.82 -7.66
C LEU A 141 4.39 -4.22 -7.09
N VAL A 142 5.47 -4.91 -6.76
CA VAL A 142 5.44 -6.23 -6.12
C VAL A 142 6.04 -6.11 -4.72
N GLN A 143 5.30 -6.50 -3.70
CA GLN A 143 5.75 -6.47 -2.30
C GLN A 143 5.66 -7.86 -1.70
N LEU A 144 6.79 -8.39 -1.24
CA LEU A 144 6.88 -9.63 -0.47
C LEU A 144 7.17 -9.27 0.99
N SER A 145 6.23 -9.56 1.87
CA SER A 145 6.32 -9.26 3.31
C SER A 145 6.58 -10.54 4.10
N LEU A 146 7.81 -10.65 4.63
CA LEU A 146 8.32 -11.77 5.42
C LEU A 146 9.01 -11.28 6.71
N PRO A 147 8.32 -10.48 7.56
CA PRO A 147 8.89 -10.03 8.82
C PRO A 147 8.94 -11.17 9.85
N GLY A 148 9.64 -10.94 10.95
CA GLY A 148 9.65 -11.84 12.11
C GLY A 148 8.25 -12.01 12.73
N THR A 149 8.02 -13.12 13.42
CA THR A 149 6.70 -13.55 13.92
C THR A 149 6.04 -12.59 14.91
N ASP A 150 6.81 -11.76 15.62
CA ASP A 150 6.30 -10.79 16.60
C ASP A 150 6.15 -9.36 16.01
N CYS A 151 6.51 -9.18 14.74
CA CYS A 151 6.49 -7.90 14.06
C CYS A 151 5.07 -7.52 13.59
N THR A 152 4.65 -6.29 13.85
CA THR A 152 3.45 -5.70 13.25
C THR A 152 3.82 -5.04 11.93
N VAL A 153 3.11 -5.38 10.86
CA VAL A 153 3.28 -4.78 9.53
C VAL A 153 2.27 -3.66 9.32
N VAL A 154 2.75 -2.51 8.87
CA VAL A 154 1.94 -1.37 8.42
C VAL A 154 2.32 -1.06 6.98
N ASN A 155 1.40 -1.23 6.04
CA ASN A 155 1.67 -1.02 4.62
C ASN A 155 0.60 -0.09 4.02
N ASN A 156 0.98 1.15 3.79
CA ASN A 156 0.08 2.23 3.40
C ASN A 156 0.38 2.71 1.98
N ILE A 157 -0.57 2.58 1.06
CA ILE A 157 -0.38 2.92 -0.35
C ILE A 157 -1.42 3.95 -0.81
N GLY A 158 -0.95 4.94 -1.57
CA GLY A 158 -1.79 5.86 -2.33
C GLY A 158 -1.29 5.96 -3.77
N ALA A 159 -2.20 5.83 -4.74
CA ALA A 159 -1.85 5.89 -6.16
C ALA A 159 -2.78 6.82 -6.94
N HIS A 160 -2.21 7.52 -7.92
CA HIS A 160 -2.96 8.33 -8.89
C HIS A 160 -2.65 7.87 -10.32
N CYS A 161 -3.70 7.66 -11.12
CA CYS A 161 -3.62 7.14 -12.47
C CYS A 161 -4.17 8.16 -13.48
N GLY A 162 -3.27 8.70 -14.31
CA GLY A 162 -3.61 9.52 -15.47
C GLY A 162 -4.29 8.73 -16.59
N ALA A 163 -4.65 9.40 -17.69
CA ALA A 163 -5.37 8.78 -18.81
C ALA A 163 -4.60 7.58 -19.41
N GLY A 164 -5.27 6.43 -19.53
CA GLY A 164 -4.68 5.20 -20.07
C GLY A 164 -3.57 4.60 -19.21
N ALA A 165 -3.36 5.10 -17.99
CA ALA A 165 -2.37 4.54 -17.07
C ALA A 165 -2.81 3.18 -16.52
N ASP A 166 -1.86 2.32 -16.15
CA ASP A 166 -2.10 0.98 -15.64
C ASP A 166 -1.26 0.74 -14.36
N PHE A 167 -1.93 0.65 -13.22
CA PHE A 167 -1.31 0.32 -11.93
C PHE A 167 -1.59 -1.13 -11.55
N GLN A 168 -0.53 -1.94 -11.42
CA GLN A 168 -0.58 -3.32 -10.98
C GLN A 168 0.11 -3.46 -9.63
N LEU A 169 -0.63 -3.86 -8.61
CA LEU A 169 -0.15 -4.12 -7.26
C LEU A 169 -0.21 -5.62 -6.97
N VAL A 170 0.91 -6.21 -6.59
CA VAL A 170 0.98 -7.60 -6.11
C VAL A 170 1.55 -7.58 -4.71
N GLN A 171 0.82 -8.12 -3.74
CA GLN A 171 1.25 -8.18 -2.34
C GLN A 171 1.16 -9.61 -1.81
N LEU A 172 2.22 -10.05 -1.13
CA LEU A 172 2.26 -11.33 -0.43
C LEU A 172 2.62 -11.09 1.03
N PHE A 173 1.71 -11.42 1.94
CA PHE A 173 1.89 -11.32 3.39
C PHE A 173 2.05 -12.71 4.00
N LEU A 174 3.29 -13.10 4.29
CA LEU A 174 3.65 -14.47 4.71
C LEU A 174 4.29 -14.55 6.10
N GLY A 175 4.34 -13.46 6.85
CA GLY A 175 4.92 -13.40 8.19
C GLY A 175 4.35 -12.25 9.01
N GLY A 176 4.80 -12.15 10.27
CA GLY A 176 4.37 -11.13 11.22
C GLY A 176 3.34 -11.63 12.23
N LYS A 177 3.00 -10.75 13.18
CA LYS A 177 1.97 -10.96 14.21
C LYS A 177 0.64 -10.35 13.79
N ALA A 178 0.68 -9.17 13.23
CA ALA A 178 -0.48 -8.45 12.73
C ALA A 178 -0.09 -7.68 11.47
N THR A 179 -0.99 -7.60 10.51
CA THR A 179 -0.80 -6.86 9.25
C THR A 179 -1.95 -5.88 9.05
N TYR A 180 -1.62 -4.60 9.01
CA TYR A 180 -2.52 -3.52 8.64
C TYR A 180 -2.08 -3.00 7.28
N ALA A 181 -2.86 -3.24 6.23
CA ALA A 181 -2.53 -2.79 4.90
C ALA A 181 -3.69 -2.05 4.26
N GLY A 182 -3.39 -0.93 3.62
CA GLY A 182 -4.37 -0.14 2.91
C GLY A 182 -3.82 0.40 1.60
N CYS A 183 -4.63 0.33 0.54
CA CYS A 183 -4.33 0.91 -0.76
C CYS A 183 -5.51 1.73 -1.23
N LYS A 184 -5.28 2.99 -1.60
CA LYS A 184 -6.26 3.81 -2.28
C LYS A 184 -5.73 4.23 -3.64
N THR A 185 -6.48 3.90 -4.69
CA THR A 185 -6.12 4.23 -6.07
C THR A 185 -7.15 5.17 -6.67
N HIS A 186 -6.68 6.33 -7.14
CA HIS A 186 -7.49 7.32 -7.85
C HIS A 186 -7.36 7.09 -9.36
N LEU A 187 -8.43 6.62 -10.00
CA LEU A 187 -8.52 6.41 -11.43
C LEU A 187 -9.16 7.65 -12.08
N ASP A 188 -8.41 8.75 -12.14
CA ASP A 188 -8.91 10.04 -12.60
C ASP A 188 -8.82 10.20 -14.12
N GLY A 189 -7.89 9.52 -14.76
CA GLY A 189 -7.77 9.56 -16.21
C GLY A 189 -8.73 8.59 -16.91
N ASP A 190 -9.30 8.99 -18.06
CA ASP A 190 -10.07 8.09 -18.91
C ASP A 190 -9.25 6.85 -19.29
N ASP A 191 -9.89 5.68 -19.36
CA ASP A 191 -9.28 4.39 -19.73
C ASP A 191 -8.19 3.89 -18.76
N SER A 192 -8.01 4.52 -17.59
CA SER A 192 -7.03 4.06 -16.59
C SER A 192 -7.47 2.74 -15.93
N ARG A 193 -6.47 2.00 -15.40
CA ARG A 193 -6.67 0.66 -14.85
C ARG A 193 -5.96 0.50 -13.52
N PHE A 194 -6.57 -0.30 -12.64
CA PHE A 194 -5.97 -0.77 -11.39
C PHE A 194 -6.23 -2.26 -11.23
N THR A 195 -5.19 -3.01 -10.87
CA THR A 195 -5.33 -4.41 -10.46
C THR A 195 -4.55 -4.60 -9.17
N ALA A 196 -5.20 -5.18 -8.16
CA ALA A 196 -4.56 -5.62 -6.92
C ALA A 196 -4.73 -7.12 -6.76
N ASP A 197 -3.60 -7.84 -6.66
CA ASP A 197 -3.54 -9.25 -6.34
C ASP A 197 -2.87 -9.41 -4.96
N ILE A 198 -3.65 -9.85 -3.97
CA ILE A 198 -3.25 -9.90 -2.56
C ILE A 198 -3.25 -11.35 -2.11
N GLY A 199 -2.06 -11.89 -1.78
CA GLY A 199 -1.90 -13.20 -1.18
C GLY A 199 -1.56 -13.11 0.30
N TYR A 200 -2.12 -14.00 1.14
CA TYR A 200 -1.79 -14.01 2.57
C TYR A 200 -1.82 -15.43 3.15
N LEU A 201 -0.96 -15.65 4.15
CA LEU A 201 -0.94 -16.88 4.95
C LEU A 201 -0.97 -16.50 6.43
N GLY A 202 -2.09 -16.80 7.09
CA GLY A 202 -2.25 -16.63 8.53
C GLY A 202 -1.99 -17.94 9.26
N THR A 203 -1.16 -17.88 10.30
CA THR A 203 -0.88 -18.99 11.20
C THR A 203 -0.87 -18.51 12.64
N GLY A 204 -1.10 -19.39 13.61
CA GLY A 204 -1.15 -19.03 15.02
C GLY A 204 -2.28 -18.02 15.31
N ASP A 205 -1.93 -16.87 15.83
CA ASP A 205 -2.85 -15.77 16.16
C ASP A 205 -2.70 -14.56 15.21
N HIS A 206 -2.11 -14.75 14.03
CA HIS A 206 -1.90 -13.67 13.07
C HIS A 206 -3.22 -13.01 12.67
N THR A 207 -3.27 -11.69 12.70
CA THR A 207 -4.42 -10.91 12.28
C THR A 207 -4.11 -10.07 11.06
N PHE A 208 -5.05 -10.05 10.11
CA PHE A 208 -4.97 -9.20 8.92
C PHE A 208 -6.12 -8.19 8.93
N ASP A 209 -5.80 -6.95 8.67
CA ASP A 209 -6.77 -5.87 8.48
C ASP A 209 -6.44 -5.15 7.17
N PHE A 210 -7.27 -5.36 6.15
CA PHE A 210 -7.06 -4.87 4.80
C PHE A 210 -8.12 -3.83 4.41
N ASN A 211 -7.71 -2.77 3.71
CA ASN A 211 -8.60 -1.77 3.13
C ASN A 211 -8.12 -1.35 1.73
N TYR A 212 -8.80 -1.83 0.70
CA TYR A 212 -8.49 -1.51 -0.70
C TYR A 212 -9.63 -0.69 -1.31
N ASP A 213 -9.32 0.50 -1.80
CA ASP A 213 -10.26 1.49 -2.31
C ASP A 213 -9.87 1.92 -3.73
N ALA A 214 -10.78 1.73 -4.68
CA ALA A 214 -10.64 2.19 -6.06
C ALA A 214 -11.65 3.32 -6.31
N LEU A 215 -11.20 4.56 -6.31
CA LEU A 215 -11.99 5.74 -6.62
C LEU A 215 -11.94 6.00 -8.13
N GLN A 216 -13.07 5.82 -8.82
CA GLN A 216 -13.17 5.94 -10.28
C GLN A 216 -13.90 7.23 -10.67
N THR A 217 -13.16 8.22 -11.17
CA THR A 217 -13.71 9.51 -11.68
C THR A 217 -13.63 9.60 -13.19
N GLY A 218 -12.62 8.99 -13.81
CA GLY A 218 -12.45 8.88 -15.26
C GLY A 218 -13.48 7.97 -15.92
N ARG A 219 -13.65 8.09 -17.21
CA ARG A 219 -14.55 7.24 -18.02
C ARG A 219 -13.85 5.96 -18.45
N ARG A 220 -14.60 4.86 -18.56
CA ARG A 220 -14.10 3.54 -19.01
C ARG A 220 -12.92 3.02 -18.20
N THR A 221 -12.83 3.45 -16.95
CA THR A 221 -11.82 2.94 -16.02
C THR A 221 -12.14 1.51 -15.60
N VAL A 222 -11.12 0.76 -15.18
CA VAL A 222 -11.28 -0.63 -14.75
C VAL A 222 -10.51 -0.84 -13.45
N SER A 223 -11.18 -1.40 -12.43
CA SER A 223 -10.52 -1.86 -11.21
C SER A 223 -10.83 -3.32 -10.93
N ASN A 224 -9.80 -4.13 -10.65
CA ASN A 224 -9.95 -5.51 -10.22
C ASN A 224 -9.17 -5.71 -8.92
N MET A 225 -9.81 -6.28 -7.91
CA MET A 225 -9.20 -6.58 -6.62
C MET A 225 -9.42 -8.05 -6.29
N ASN A 226 -8.33 -8.81 -6.17
CA ASN A 226 -8.35 -10.23 -5.87
C ASN A 226 -7.60 -10.44 -4.55
N ALA A 227 -8.24 -11.11 -3.59
CA ALA A 227 -7.61 -11.49 -2.33
C ALA A 227 -7.75 -13.00 -2.13
N ASP A 228 -6.61 -13.67 -2.17
CA ASP A 228 -6.56 -15.14 -2.03
C ASP A 228 -5.67 -15.50 -0.82
N GLY A 229 -6.17 -16.32 0.09
CA GLY A 229 -5.38 -16.64 1.26
C GLY A 229 -5.75 -17.93 1.98
N VAL A 230 -4.94 -18.24 2.97
CA VAL A 230 -5.16 -19.37 3.86
C VAL A 230 -5.07 -18.88 5.30
N LEU A 231 -6.05 -19.23 6.10
CA LEU A 231 -6.07 -19.00 7.54
C LEU A 231 -6.01 -20.34 8.28
N GLN A 232 -5.03 -20.46 9.18
CA GLN A 232 -4.84 -21.63 10.05
C GLN A 232 -4.91 -21.21 11.51
N ASP A 233 -5.15 -22.17 12.39
CA ASP A 233 -5.22 -22.02 13.84
C ASP A 233 -6.29 -20.99 14.29
N ARG A 234 -5.87 -19.89 14.92
CA ARG A 234 -6.73 -18.79 15.37
C ARG A 234 -6.49 -17.51 14.58
N SER A 235 -5.81 -17.62 13.45
CA SER A 235 -5.60 -16.45 12.60
C SER A 235 -6.92 -15.90 12.08
N ALA A 236 -6.98 -14.59 11.90
CA ALA A 236 -8.20 -13.90 11.51
C ALA A 236 -7.94 -12.82 10.48
N LYS A 237 -8.92 -12.54 9.64
CA LYS A 237 -8.85 -11.50 8.62
C LYS A 237 -10.10 -10.63 8.62
N LEU A 238 -9.90 -9.34 8.44
CA LEU A 238 -10.91 -8.38 8.04
C LEU A 238 -10.48 -7.77 6.71
N PHE A 239 -11.30 -7.93 5.68
CA PHE A 239 -11.08 -7.33 4.38
C PHE A 239 -12.18 -6.29 4.09
N ARG A 240 -11.77 -5.09 3.71
CA ARG A 240 -12.64 -4.03 3.24
C ARG A 240 -12.25 -3.69 1.81
N GLY A 241 -13.11 -4.01 0.86
CA GLY A 241 -12.99 -3.60 -0.53
C GLY A 241 -14.01 -2.53 -0.86
N THR A 242 -13.60 -1.51 -1.59
CA THR A 242 -14.49 -0.45 -2.05
C THR A 242 -14.18 -0.11 -3.50
N ILE A 243 -15.20 -0.17 -4.35
CA ILE A 243 -15.14 0.33 -5.72
C ILE A 243 -16.17 1.47 -5.83
N ASP A 244 -15.67 2.70 -5.86
CA ASP A 244 -16.50 3.90 -5.84
C ASP A 244 -16.55 4.56 -7.23
N PHE A 245 -17.70 4.42 -7.90
CA PHE A 245 -17.95 5.04 -9.20
C PHE A 245 -18.53 6.44 -9.01
N GLN A 246 -17.73 7.46 -9.24
CA GLN A 246 -18.14 8.84 -9.12
C GLN A 246 -19.00 9.29 -10.32
N LYS A 247 -19.72 10.41 -10.11
CA LYS A 247 -20.51 11.01 -11.17
C LYS A 247 -19.60 11.40 -12.34
N GLY A 248 -19.86 10.83 -13.51
CA GLY A 248 -19.07 11.06 -14.72
C GLY A 248 -18.25 9.83 -15.17
N ALA A 249 -18.06 8.82 -14.34
CA ALA A 249 -17.34 7.59 -14.64
C ALA A 249 -18.08 6.63 -15.60
N ALA A 250 -18.59 7.16 -16.70
CA ALA A 250 -19.40 6.39 -17.65
C ALA A 250 -18.60 5.27 -18.31
N GLY A 251 -19.17 4.05 -18.36
CA GLY A 251 -18.55 2.87 -18.95
C GLY A 251 -17.46 2.21 -18.12
N SER A 252 -17.23 2.70 -16.89
CA SER A 252 -16.27 2.10 -15.96
C SER A 252 -16.78 0.77 -15.40
N LYS A 253 -15.83 -0.09 -15.01
CA LYS A 253 -16.09 -1.44 -14.50
C LYS A 253 -15.25 -1.66 -13.23
N GLY A 254 -15.76 -2.53 -12.37
CA GLY A 254 -15.02 -2.99 -11.20
C GLY A 254 -15.42 -4.41 -10.84
N ASP A 255 -14.46 -5.18 -10.36
CA ASP A 255 -14.65 -6.53 -9.88
C ASP A 255 -13.85 -6.74 -8.59
N GLU A 256 -14.42 -7.44 -7.64
CA GLU A 256 -13.80 -7.80 -6.38
C GLU A 256 -14.05 -9.28 -6.13
N LYS A 257 -12.97 -10.01 -5.87
CA LYS A 257 -13.01 -11.43 -5.55
C LYS A 257 -12.19 -11.71 -4.31
N GLU A 258 -12.76 -12.52 -3.43
CA GLU A 258 -12.12 -12.97 -2.21
C GLU A 258 -12.30 -14.48 -2.06
N ASP A 259 -11.17 -15.21 -1.93
CA ASP A 259 -11.13 -16.65 -1.64
C ASP A 259 -10.30 -16.89 -0.35
N VAL A 260 -10.85 -17.74 0.57
CA VAL A 260 -10.22 -18.10 1.86
C VAL A 260 -10.27 -19.59 2.08
#